data_b520808f63fa42e2d3e42d74c8d07a47
#
_entry.id   b520808f63fa42e2d3e42d74c8d07a47
#
_cell.length_a   1.000
_cell.length_b   1.000
_cell.length_c   1.000
_cell.angle_alpha   90.00
_cell.angle_beta   90.00
_cell.angle_gamma   90.00
#
_symmetry.space_group_name_H-M   'P 1'
#
loop_
_entity.id
_entity.type
_entity.pdbx_description
1 polymer ?
#
loop_
_entity_poly.entity_id
_entity_poly.type
_entity_poly.pdbx_seq_one_letter_code
_entity_poly.pdbx_strand_id
1 'polypeptide(L)'
;SLFPLPTMSLECLQALMPEQERKKLVSITVRGFQEALDIRADHFTHGGEAWFSPHFHSLVTGCIEHQLRSACEAKQLQSHANCRRSKKRNAHPYMEYLSDTGLYWHFKYFKNSTKLPPVASFRSERALYNVNLFLDFQENMDGTKYYRPDEGRAYAILAFGYSNSAPAFLQVVFPDAEYMHIAEAFNLTSALMAEFRLIQKQAQEEIIPEPFNVAKIKKSAIAKQGA
;
A
#
# COMPACT_ATOMS: atom_id res chain seq x y z
N SER A 1 24.37 -19.77 -9.92
CA SER A 1 23.36 -20.47 -10.72
C SER A 1 23.70 -20.31 -12.20
N LEU A 2 23.89 -21.44 -12.92
CA LEU A 2 24.22 -21.48 -14.35
C LEU A 2 22.98 -21.22 -15.25
N PHE A 3 21.82 -21.15 -14.65
CA PHE A 3 20.56 -20.87 -15.36
C PHE A 3 19.92 -19.63 -14.74
N PRO A 4 19.46 -18.66 -15.57
CA PRO A 4 18.63 -17.58 -15.04
C PRO A 4 17.39 -18.20 -14.40
N LEU A 5 17.02 -17.76 -13.19
CA LEU A 5 15.76 -18.14 -12.58
C LEU A 5 14.64 -17.74 -13.55
N PRO A 6 13.65 -18.61 -13.79
CA PRO A 6 12.53 -18.24 -14.63
C PRO A 6 11.84 -17.01 -14.02
N THR A 7 11.81 -15.92 -14.75
CA THR A 7 11.08 -14.71 -14.36
C THR A 7 9.60 -14.95 -14.57
N MET A 8 8.79 -14.56 -13.60
CA MET A 8 7.34 -14.60 -13.74
C MET A 8 6.93 -13.70 -14.89
N SER A 9 6.11 -14.18 -15.82
CA SER A 9 5.67 -13.34 -16.92
C SER A 9 4.83 -12.17 -16.41
N LEU A 10 4.92 -11.02 -17.07
CA LEU A 10 4.10 -9.84 -16.75
C LEU A 10 2.60 -10.18 -16.78
N GLU A 11 2.18 -11.05 -17.67
CA GLU A 11 0.79 -11.52 -17.80
C GLU A 11 0.32 -12.26 -16.55
N CYS A 12 1.16 -13.14 -15.99
CA CYS A 12 0.85 -13.84 -14.75
C CYS A 12 0.70 -12.88 -13.57
N LEU A 13 1.61 -11.92 -13.45
CA LEU A 13 1.52 -10.90 -12.43
C LEU A 13 0.25 -10.06 -12.59
N GLN A 14 -0.12 -9.71 -13.83
CA GLN A 14 -1.35 -8.98 -14.12
C GLN A 14 -2.60 -9.78 -13.78
N ALA A 15 -2.59 -11.10 -13.99
CA ALA A 15 -3.69 -11.98 -13.61
C ALA A 15 -3.85 -12.06 -12.09
N LEU A 16 -2.74 -12.18 -11.35
CA LEU A 16 -2.75 -12.23 -9.89
C LEU A 16 -3.16 -10.90 -9.24
N MET A 17 -2.77 -9.78 -9.82
CA MET A 17 -3.09 -8.44 -9.33
C MET A 17 -3.39 -7.51 -10.50
N PRO A 18 -4.66 -7.44 -10.95
CA PRO A 18 -5.09 -6.62 -12.07
C PRO A 18 -4.73 -5.14 -11.91
N GLU A 19 -4.57 -4.42 -13.01
CA GLU A 19 -4.18 -3.01 -13.00
C GLU A 19 -5.12 -2.13 -12.16
N GLN A 20 -6.42 -2.38 -12.24
CA GLN A 20 -7.41 -1.64 -11.44
C GLN A 20 -7.19 -1.85 -9.95
N GLU A 21 -6.85 -3.07 -9.53
CA GLU A 21 -6.57 -3.38 -8.14
C GLU A 21 -5.30 -2.67 -7.67
N ARG A 22 -4.26 -2.65 -8.51
CA ARG A 22 -3.02 -1.90 -8.23
C ARG A 22 -3.26 -0.40 -8.09
N LYS A 23 -4.12 0.19 -8.95
CA LYS A 23 -4.49 1.61 -8.83
C LYS A 23 -5.22 1.91 -7.52
N LYS A 24 -6.13 1.03 -7.10
CA LYS A 24 -6.82 1.17 -5.81
C LYS A 24 -5.85 1.07 -4.63
N LEU A 25 -4.90 0.13 -4.66
CA LEU A 25 -3.87 0.01 -3.63
C LEU A 25 -3.04 1.29 -3.50
N VAL A 26 -2.70 1.94 -4.62
CA VAL A 26 -2.01 3.24 -4.61
C VAL A 26 -2.84 4.28 -3.88
N SER A 27 -4.10 4.48 -4.28
CA SER A 27 -4.97 5.51 -3.70
C SER A 27 -5.24 5.26 -2.20
N ILE A 28 -5.46 4.00 -1.82
CA ILE A 28 -5.67 3.60 -0.41
C ILE A 28 -4.41 3.86 0.42
N THR A 29 -3.23 3.51 -0.12
CA THR A 29 -1.96 3.73 0.57
C THR A 29 -1.69 5.21 0.79
N VAL A 30 -1.94 6.06 -0.22
CA VAL A 30 -1.76 7.51 -0.10
C VAL A 30 -2.70 8.08 0.95
N ARG A 31 -3.98 7.69 0.95
CA ARG A 31 -4.95 8.16 1.95
C ARG A 31 -4.54 7.77 3.37
N GLY A 32 -4.13 6.52 3.58
CA GLY A 32 -3.68 6.08 4.90
C GLY A 32 -2.38 6.78 5.34
N PHE A 33 -1.49 7.10 4.40
CA PHE A 33 -0.30 7.88 4.72
C PHE A 33 -0.64 9.33 5.06
N GLN A 34 -1.55 9.96 4.31
CA GLN A 34 -2.03 11.31 4.60
C GLN A 34 -2.72 11.37 5.97
N GLU A 35 -3.59 10.41 6.30
CA GLU A 35 -4.22 10.29 7.62
C GLU A 35 -3.17 10.26 8.75
N ALA A 36 -2.09 9.51 8.56
CA ALA A 36 -1.00 9.48 9.54
C ALA A 36 -0.28 10.82 9.67
N LEU A 37 -0.12 11.58 8.57
CA LEU A 37 0.46 12.93 8.61
C LEU A 37 -0.46 13.92 9.33
N ASP A 38 -1.77 13.85 9.09
CA ASP A 38 -2.77 14.71 9.71
C ASP A 38 -2.85 14.45 11.22
N ILE A 39 -2.92 13.19 11.65
CA ILE A 39 -2.85 12.80 13.06
C ILE A 39 -1.55 13.33 13.69
N ARG A 40 -0.43 13.23 12.99
CA ARG A 40 0.83 13.78 13.46
C ARG A 40 0.76 15.30 13.62
N ALA A 41 0.22 16.02 12.66
CA ALA A 41 0.10 17.47 12.71
C ALA A 41 -0.78 17.92 13.88
N ASP A 42 -1.93 17.29 14.08
CA ASP A 42 -2.89 17.65 15.13
C ASP A 42 -2.34 17.42 16.54
N HIS A 43 -1.60 16.34 16.75
CA HIS A 43 -1.12 15.97 18.07
C HIS A 43 0.25 16.57 18.45
N PHE A 44 1.00 17.12 17.49
CA PHE A 44 2.40 17.53 17.69
C PHE A 44 2.71 19.00 17.49
N THR A 45 1.72 19.86 17.43
CA THR A 45 1.88 21.32 17.44
C THR A 45 2.63 21.88 18.67
N HIS A 46 2.89 21.06 19.69
CA HIS A 46 3.41 21.49 20.98
C HIS A 46 4.67 20.76 21.46
N GLY A 47 5.62 20.48 20.57
CA GLY A 47 6.97 20.04 20.99
C GLY A 47 7.18 18.54 21.15
N GLY A 48 6.26 17.71 20.70
CA GLY A 48 6.36 16.24 20.76
C GLY A 48 7.18 15.55 19.67
N GLU A 49 7.84 16.29 18.76
CA GLU A 49 8.55 15.71 17.61
C GLU A 49 9.62 14.66 18.00
N ALA A 50 10.38 14.91 19.05
CA ALA A 50 11.44 13.99 19.47
C ALA A 50 10.89 12.64 19.97
N TRP A 51 9.69 12.62 20.55
CA TRP A 51 9.06 11.42 21.09
C TRP A 51 8.41 10.56 20.02
N PHE A 52 7.96 11.18 18.93
CA PHE A 52 7.16 10.53 17.90
C PHE A 52 7.95 9.95 16.74
N SER A 53 9.14 10.46 16.49
CA SER A 53 9.98 10.02 15.39
C SER A 53 10.22 8.49 15.37
N PRO A 54 10.47 7.80 16.49
CA PRO A 54 10.66 6.34 16.48
C PRO A 54 9.38 5.55 16.25
N HIS A 55 8.20 6.13 16.53
CA HIS A 55 6.92 5.41 16.47
C HIS A 55 6.07 5.78 15.25
N PHE A 56 6.46 6.80 14.50
CA PHE A 56 5.70 7.26 13.34
C PHE A 56 5.49 6.16 12.29
N HIS A 57 6.46 5.26 12.11
CA HIS A 57 6.27 4.11 11.23
C HIS A 57 5.14 3.18 11.68
N SER A 58 4.90 3.04 12.98
CA SER A 58 3.78 2.24 13.51
C SER A 58 2.44 2.93 13.25
N LEU A 59 2.37 4.25 13.39
CA LEU A 59 1.19 5.03 13.04
C LEU A 59 0.88 4.92 11.54
N VAL A 60 1.88 5.15 10.69
CA VAL A 60 1.74 5.01 9.23
C VAL A 60 1.25 3.61 8.86
N THR A 61 1.86 2.57 9.43
CA THR A 61 1.44 1.18 9.20
C THR A 61 -0.01 0.98 9.64
N GLY A 62 -0.38 1.45 10.82
CA GLY A 62 -1.74 1.32 11.36
C GLY A 62 -2.79 2.02 10.51
N CYS A 63 -2.54 3.26 10.07
CA CYS A 63 -3.46 4.01 9.20
C CYS A 63 -3.63 3.32 7.83
N ILE A 64 -2.53 2.90 7.20
CA ILE A 64 -2.61 2.21 5.90
C ILE A 64 -3.34 0.87 6.04
N GLU A 65 -3.03 0.05 7.05
CA GLU A 65 -3.73 -1.22 7.28
C GLU A 65 -5.21 -1.01 7.61
N HIS A 66 -5.56 0.05 8.34
CA HIS A 66 -6.95 0.43 8.58
C HIS A 66 -7.68 0.74 7.27
N GLN A 67 -7.11 1.56 6.41
CA GLN A 67 -7.69 1.92 5.11
C GLN A 67 -7.81 0.68 4.18
N LEU A 68 -6.80 -0.19 4.15
CA LEU A 68 -6.83 -1.43 3.37
C LEU A 68 -7.96 -2.36 3.84
N ARG A 69 -8.10 -2.55 5.16
CA ARG A 69 -9.17 -3.38 5.73
C ARG A 69 -10.54 -2.79 5.42
N SER A 70 -10.74 -1.50 5.61
CA SER A 70 -12.00 -0.82 5.32
C SER A 70 -12.37 -0.94 3.84
N ALA A 71 -11.40 -0.87 2.93
CA ALA A 71 -11.61 -1.06 1.50
C ALA A 71 -12.00 -2.50 1.15
N CYS A 72 -11.47 -3.51 1.84
CA CYS A 72 -11.89 -4.90 1.68
C CYS A 72 -13.33 -5.10 2.19
N GLU A 73 -13.65 -4.58 3.38
CA GLU A 73 -15.00 -4.65 3.97
C GLU A 73 -16.05 -3.97 3.08
N ALA A 74 -15.69 -2.84 2.48
CA ALA A 74 -16.53 -2.10 1.52
C ALA A 74 -16.53 -2.69 0.10
N LYS A 75 -15.88 -3.84 -0.14
CA LYS A 75 -15.71 -4.49 -1.45
C LYS A 75 -15.10 -3.59 -2.53
N GLN A 76 -14.32 -2.61 -2.13
CA GLN A 76 -13.55 -1.77 -3.05
C GLN A 76 -12.33 -2.52 -3.58
N LEU A 77 -11.72 -3.39 -2.76
CA LEU A 77 -10.67 -4.33 -3.14
C LEU A 77 -11.27 -5.72 -3.35
N GLN A 78 -10.77 -6.44 -4.35
CA GLN A 78 -11.11 -7.84 -4.61
C GLN A 78 -10.27 -8.76 -3.71
N SER A 79 -10.29 -8.48 -2.42
CA SER A 79 -9.51 -9.19 -1.41
C SER A 79 -10.27 -9.26 -0.10
N HIS A 80 -10.06 -10.34 0.65
CA HIS A 80 -10.58 -10.52 1.99
C HIS A 80 -9.49 -10.30 3.04
N ALA A 81 -9.77 -9.45 4.02
CA ALA A 81 -8.85 -9.17 5.11
C ALA A 81 -9.02 -10.19 6.25
N ASN A 82 -7.94 -10.80 6.69
CA ASN A 82 -7.90 -11.74 7.79
C ASN A 82 -6.85 -11.34 8.83
N CYS A 83 -7.28 -11.17 10.07
CA CYS A 83 -6.33 -11.00 11.17
C CYS A 83 -5.78 -12.36 11.59
N ARG A 84 -4.48 -12.55 11.45
CA ARG A 84 -3.78 -13.78 11.79
C ARG A 84 -2.86 -13.56 12.99
N ARG A 85 -2.67 -14.61 13.77
CA ARG A 85 -1.62 -14.67 14.80
C ARG A 85 -0.70 -15.84 14.47
N SER A 86 0.60 -15.58 14.52
CA SER A 86 1.57 -16.68 14.45
C SER A 86 1.40 -17.60 15.67
N LYS A 87 1.68 -18.89 15.50
CA LYS A 87 1.61 -19.90 16.59
C LYS A 87 2.62 -19.67 17.71
N LYS A 88 3.59 -18.78 17.56
CA LYS A 88 4.57 -18.45 18.59
C LYS A 88 3.93 -17.64 19.71
N ARG A 89 4.26 -17.97 20.96
CA ARG A 89 3.63 -17.47 22.19
C ARG A 89 3.52 -15.94 22.33
N ASN A 90 4.42 -15.20 21.71
CA ASN A 90 4.48 -13.72 21.77
C ASN A 90 4.39 -13.08 20.37
N ALA A 91 3.76 -13.75 19.41
CA ALA A 91 3.66 -13.21 18.07
C ALA A 91 2.60 -12.10 18.01
N HIS A 92 3.01 -10.95 17.45
CA HIS A 92 2.09 -9.89 17.13
C HIS A 92 1.10 -10.34 16.05
N PRO A 93 -0.17 -9.94 16.15
CA PRO A 93 -1.11 -10.14 15.06
C PRO A 93 -0.62 -9.41 13.81
N TYR A 94 -0.92 -9.96 12.67
CA TYR A 94 -0.66 -9.33 11.38
C TYR A 94 -1.89 -9.46 10.49
N MET A 95 -2.07 -8.49 9.60
CA MET A 95 -3.14 -8.53 8.61
C MET A 95 -2.64 -9.28 7.38
N GLU A 96 -3.41 -10.27 6.96
CA GLU A 96 -3.20 -11.01 5.73
C GLU A 96 -4.43 -10.79 4.84
N TYR A 97 -4.19 -10.53 3.58
CA TYR A 97 -5.21 -10.32 2.58
C TYR A 97 -5.17 -11.49 1.59
N LEU A 98 -6.33 -12.01 1.25
CA LEU A 98 -6.48 -13.05 0.23
C LEU A 98 -7.33 -12.46 -0.90
N SER A 99 -6.73 -12.32 -2.09
CA SER A 99 -7.47 -11.90 -3.28
C SER A 99 -8.33 -13.03 -3.86
N ASP A 100 -9.33 -12.65 -4.64
CA ASP A 100 -10.18 -13.62 -5.38
C ASP A 100 -9.37 -14.41 -6.41
N THR A 101 -8.19 -13.91 -6.79
CA THR A 101 -7.23 -14.59 -7.69
C THR A 101 -6.34 -15.62 -6.97
N GLY A 102 -6.52 -15.84 -5.67
CA GLY A 102 -5.69 -16.74 -4.88
C GLY A 102 -4.37 -16.17 -4.38
N LEU A 103 -4.12 -14.86 -4.58
CA LEU A 103 -2.92 -14.20 -4.08
C LEU A 103 -3.06 -13.87 -2.59
N TYR A 104 -2.19 -14.43 -1.76
CA TYR A 104 -1.98 -13.97 -0.40
C TYR A 104 -1.03 -12.79 -0.39
N TRP A 105 -1.39 -11.73 0.30
CA TRP A 105 -0.49 -10.59 0.47
C TRP A 105 -0.66 -9.94 1.83
N HIS A 106 0.35 -9.18 2.27
CA HIS A 106 0.27 -8.33 3.45
C HIS A 106 0.99 -7.02 3.21
N PHE A 107 0.61 -6.00 3.97
CA PHE A 107 1.28 -4.71 3.97
C PHE A 107 2.51 -4.72 4.87
N LYS A 108 3.58 -4.07 4.44
CA LYS A 108 4.77 -3.90 5.27
C LYS A 108 5.51 -2.61 4.96
N TYR A 109 5.81 -1.86 6.02
CA TYR A 109 6.75 -0.75 5.94
C TYR A 109 8.19 -1.25 5.76
N PHE A 110 8.93 -0.63 4.85
CA PHE A 110 10.34 -0.90 4.57
C PHE A 110 11.12 0.40 4.53
N LYS A 111 12.41 0.30 4.91
CA LYS A 111 13.37 1.39 4.68
C LYS A 111 14.06 1.30 3.32
N ASN A 112 14.11 0.12 2.73
CA ASN A 112 14.87 -0.14 1.52
C ASN A 112 14.04 -0.92 0.51
N SER A 113 13.85 -0.34 -0.68
CA SER A 113 13.05 -0.93 -1.76
C SER A 113 13.69 -2.13 -2.46
N THR A 114 14.97 -2.39 -2.22
CA THR A 114 15.74 -3.47 -2.91
C THR A 114 15.95 -4.71 -2.07
N LYS A 115 15.44 -4.73 -0.82
CA LYS A 115 15.61 -5.86 0.10
C LYS A 115 14.28 -6.36 0.60
N LEU A 116 14.19 -7.65 0.87
CA LEU A 116 13.06 -8.21 1.59
C LEU A 116 13.07 -7.76 3.05
N PRO A 117 11.88 -7.67 3.71
CA PRO A 117 11.83 -7.45 5.15
C PRO A 117 12.51 -8.61 5.89
N PRO A 118 12.90 -8.39 7.15
CA PRO A 118 13.46 -9.46 7.98
C PRO A 118 12.59 -10.70 7.97
N VAL A 119 13.23 -11.86 7.96
CA VAL A 119 12.54 -13.15 7.95
C VAL A 119 11.59 -13.27 9.14
N ALA A 120 10.36 -13.71 8.89
CA ALA A 120 9.41 -14.14 9.89
C ALA A 120 8.82 -15.48 9.45
N SER A 121 8.53 -16.36 10.40
CA SER A 121 8.05 -17.72 10.10
C SER A 121 6.88 -17.74 9.13
N PHE A 122 5.88 -16.87 9.33
CA PHE A 122 4.73 -16.83 8.44
C PHE A 122 5.08 -16.38 7.01
N ARG A 123 6.06 -15.48 6.84
CA ARG A 123 6.51 -15.02 5.52
C ARG A 123 7.25 -16.12 4.76
N SER A 124 8.11 -16.86 5.46
CA SER A 124 8.80 -18.01 4.86
C SER A 124 7.83 -19.13 4.51
N GLU A 125 6.85 -19.41 5.38
CA GLU A 125 5.79 -20.39 5.09
C GLU A 125 4.96 -19.99 3.86
N ARG A 126 4.64 -18.70 3.71
CA ARG A 126 3.87 -18.19 2.56
C ARG A 126 4.71 -18.11 1.28
N ALA A 127 5.99 -17.81 1.39
CA ALA A 127 6.89 -17.76 0.24
C ALA A 127 6.98 -19.12 -0.48
N LEU A 128 6.76 -20.22 0.23
CA LEU A 128 6.69 -21.56 -0.39
C LEU A 128 5.58 -21.66 -1.46
N TYR A 129 4.55 -20.85 -1.39
CA TYR A 129 3.53 -20.80 -2.45
C TYR A 129 4.10 -20.31 -3.79
N ASN A 130 5.19 -19.55 -3.75
CA ASN A 130 5.81 -19.01 -4.95
C ASN A 130 6.65 -20.03 -5.72
N VAL A 131 6.91 -21.22 -5.17
CA VAL A 131 7.56 -22.32 -5.93
C VAL A 131 6.82 -22.60 -7.22
N ASN A 132 5.48 -22.67 -7.15
CA ASN A 132 4.66 -23.05 -8.29
C ASN A 132 4.47 -21.88 -9.29
N LEU A 133 4.65 -20.62 -8.87
CA LEU A 133 4.56 -19.47 -9.77
C LEU A 133 5.56 -19.49 -10.92
N PHE A 134 6.65 -20.23 -10.75
CA PHE A 134 7.71 -20.34 -11.75
C PHE A 134 7.62 -21.62 -12.57
N LEU A 135 6.80 -22.60 -12.14
CA LEU A 135 6.74 -23.93 -12.74
C LEU A 135 5.42 -24.22 -13.48
N ASP A 136 4.33 -23.56 -13.14
CA ASP A 136 2.98 -23.96 -13.58
C ASP A 136 2.39 -23.07 -14.70
N PHE A 137 3.22 -22.71 -15.67
CA PHE A 137 2.66 -22.24 -16.94
C PHE A 137 2.22 -23.44 -17.77
N GLN A 138 0.95 -23.71 -17.81
CA GLN A 138 0.37 -24.58 -18.81
C GLN A 138 0.16 -23.75 -20.10
N GLU A 139 0.65 -24.29 -21.19
CA GLU A 139 0.47 -23.74 -22.52
C GLU A 139 -0.73 -24.43 -23.18
N ASN A 140 -1.72 -23.64 -23.62
CA ASN A 140 -2.82 -24.18 -24.41
C ASN A 140 -2.33 -24.64 -25.81
N MET A 141 -3.12 -25.45 -26.50
CA MET A 141 -2.80 -25.88 -27.87
C MET A 141 -2.65 -24.70 -28.87
N ASP A 142 -3.16 -23.54 -28.53
CA ASP A 142 -3.05 -22.29 -29.32
C ASP A 142 -1.81 -21.45 -28.95
N GLY A 143 -0.94 -21.94 -28.05
CA GLY A 143 0.25 -21.23 -27.58
C GLY A 143 -0.03 -20.18 -26.51
N THR A 144 -1.27 -19.98 -26.09
CA THR A 144 -1.58 -19.08 -24.99
C THR A 144 -1.18 -19.70 -23.66
N LYS A 145 -0.38 -18.95 -22.89
CA LYS A 145 0.01 -19.36 -21.53
C LYS A 145 -1.03 -18.88 -20.54
N TYR A 146 -1.56 -19.79 -19.75
CA TYR A 146 -2.48 -19.44 -18.69
C TYR A 146 -1.98 -19.93 -17.34
N TYR A 147 -2.25 -19.12 -16.35
CA TYR A 147 -2.04 -19.50 -14.96
C TYR A 147 -3.25 -20.31 -14.49
N ARG A 148 -3.03 -21.55 -14.09
CA ARG A 148 -4.07 -22.37 -13.50
C ARG A 148 -3.96 -22.26 -11.98
N PRO A 149 -4.91 -21.59 -11.31
CA PRO A 149 -4.91 -21.46 -9.85
C PRO A 149 -5.40 -22.74 -9.14
N ASP A 150 -5.32 -23.92 -9.75
CA ASP A 150 -5.95 -25.13 -9.23
C ASP A 150 -5.46 -25.56 -7.84
N GLU A 151 -4.29 -25.09 -7.44
CA GLU A 151 -3.77 -25.17 -6.07
C GLU A 151 -2.83 -24.01 -5.79
N GLY A 152 -2.60 -23.15 -6.77
CA GLY A 152 -1.59 -22.12 -6.79
C GLY A 152 -1.99 -20.93 -5.94
N ARG A 153 -1.60 -20.97 -4.70
CA ARG A 153 -1.57 -19.82 -3.83
C ARG A 153 -0.28 -19.08 -4.09
N ALA A 154 -0.39 -17.85 -4.56
CA ALA A 154 0.77 -16.97 -4.66
C ALA A 154 0.91 -16.13 -3.39
N TYR A 155 2.10 -15.62 -3.15
CA TYR A 155 2.36 -14.74 -2.02
C TYR A 155 3.11 -13.49 -2.45
N ALA A 156 2.64 -12.34 -2.00
CA ALA A 156 3.27 -11.05 -2.23
C ALA A 156 3.32 -10.18 -0.97
N ILE A 157 4.14 -9.16 -1.01
CA ILE A 157 4.26 -8.14 0.03
C ILE A 157 3.98 -6.78 -0.61
N LEU A 158 2.98 -6.06 -0.13
CA LEU A 158 2.81 -4.65 -0.46
C LEU A 158 3.80 -3.85 0.38
N ALA A 159 4.92 -3.49 -0.24
CA ALA A 159 6.04 -2.81 0.37
C ALA A 159 5.91 -1.30 0.21
N PHE A 160 5.89 -0.57 1.29
CA PHE A 160 5.81 0.88 1.31
C PHE A 160 6.95 1.48 2.11
N GLY A 161 7.54 2.53 1.58
CA GLY A 161 8.53 3.34 2.27
C GLY A 161 8.25 4.82 2.14
N TYR A 162 8.71 5.58 3.12
CA TYR A 162 8.63 7.03 3.11
C TYR A 162 9.93 7.64 3.65
N SER A 163 10.16 8.91 3.30
CA SER A 163 11.28 9.71 3.80
C SER A 163 10.74 11.07 4.22
N ASN A 164 11.02 11.47 5.45
CA ASN A 164 10.47 12.67 6.07
C ASN A 164 8.93 12.63 6.07
N SER A 165 8.28 13.55 5.36
CA SER A 165 6.82 13.66 5.25
C SER A 165 6.31 13.34 3.84
N ALA A 166 7.07 12.58 3.05
CA ALA A 166 6.69 12.19 1.70
C ALA A 166 6.87 10.69 1.48
N PRO A 167 5.98 10.04 0.70
CA PRO A 167 6.18 8.66 0.28
C PRO A 167 7.48 8.57 -0.53
N ALA A 168 8.22 7.48 -0.36
CA ALA A 168 9.45 7.22 -1.08
C ALA A 168 9.26 6.14 -2.17
N PHE A 169 8.52 5.09 -1.85
CA PHE A 169 8.21 4.03 -2.80
C PHE A 169 6.97 3.22 -2.39
N LEU A 170 6.36 2.57 -3.38
CA LEU A 170 5.36 1.53 -3.22
C LEU A 170 5.63 0.43 -4.24
N GLN A 171 5.68 -0.81 -3.79
CA GLN A 171 5.94 -1.97 -4.63
C GLN A 171 5.10 -3.15 -4.17
N VAL A 172 4.65 -3.98 -5.11
CA VAL A 172 4.18 -5.34 -4.83
C VAL A 172 5.32 -6.28 -5.11
N VAL A 173 5.87 -6.87 -4.07
CA VAL A 173 7.08 -7.68 -4.11
C VAL A 173 6.72 -9.15 -3.96
N PHE A 174 7.18 -9.99 -4.89
CA PHE A 174 7.08 -11.43 -4.83
C PHE A 174 8.43 -11.99 -4.39
N PRO A 175 8.54 -12.53 -3.17
CA PRO A 175 9.75 -13.20 -2.73
C PRO A 175 9.92 -14.53 -3.47
N ASP A 176 11.18 -15.01 -3.57
CA ASP A 176 11.43 -16.38 -3.95
C ASP A 176 10.92 -17.35 -2.88
N ALA A 177 10.83 -18.64 -3.21
CA ALA A 177 10.28 -19.66 -2.31
C ALA A 177 11.11 -19.82 -1.01
N GLU A 178 12.39 -19.52 -1.06
CA GLU A 178 13.31 -19.59 0.08
C GLU A 178 13.28 -18.31 0.93
N TYR A 179 12.55 -17.28 0.48
CA TYR A 179 12.52 -15.96 1.10
C TYR A 179 13.89 -15.31 1.23
N MET A 180 14.74 -15.49 0.24
CA MET A 180 16.10 -14.95 0.22
C MET A 180 16.21 -13.72 -0.68
N HIS A 181 15.46 -13.70 -1.79
CA HIS A 181 15.54 -12.67 -2.81
C HIS A 181 14.15 -12.19 -3.25
N ILE A 182 14.12 -11.01 -3.83
CA ILE A 182 12.96 -10.53 -4.59
C ILE A 182 13.05 -11.23 -5.95
N ALA A 183 12.10 -12.12 -6.21
CA ALA A 183 12.00 -12.80 -7.50
C ALA A 183 11.43 -11.88 -8.56
N GLU A 184 10.37 -11.13 -8.21
CA GLU A 184 9.72 -10.15 -9.08
C GLU A 184 9.08 -9.02 -8.26
N ALA A 185 8.85 -7.86 -8.89
CA ALA A 185 8.15 -6.76 -8.25
C ALA A 185 7.40 -5.86 -9.25
N PHE A 186 6.18 -5.46 -8.88
CA PHE A 186 5.51 -4.31 -9.50
C PHE A 186 5.93 -3.02 -8.82
N ASN A 187 6.55 -2.14 -9.57
CA ASN A 187 6.87 -0.80 -9.07
C ASN A 187 5.69 0.15 -9.29
N LEU A 188 5.06 0.56 -8.20
CA LEU A 188 3.92 1.49 -8.18
C LEU A 188 4.32 2.90 -7.74
N THR A 189 5.61 3.17 -7.59
CA THR A 189 6.14 4.41 -7.01
C THR A 189 5.72 5.65 -7.80
N SER A 190 5.79 5.61 -9.13
CA SER A 190 5.39 6.75 -9.95
C SER A 190 3.92 7.11 -9.78
N ALA A 191 3.04 6.11 -9.73
CA ALA A 191 1.61 6.30 -9.49
C ALA A 191 1.35 6.83 -8.07
N LEU A 192 2.05 6.30 -7.07
CA LEU A 192 1.99 6.76 -5.68
C LEU A 192 2.35 8.25 -5.57
N MET A 193 3.45 8.66 -6.20
CA MET A 193 3.92 10.05 -6.15
C MET A 193 2.98 11.01 -6.89
N ALA A 194 2.38 10.57 -7.99
CA ALA A 194 1.38 11.36 -8.71
C ALA A 194 0.12 11.57 -7.86
N GLU A 195 -0.42 10.52 -7.27
CA GLU A 195 -1.61 10.56 -6.41
C GLU A 195 -1.36 11.41 -5.16
N PHE A 196 -0.20 11.27 -4.52
CA PHE A 196 0.15 12.07 -3.35
C PHE A 196 0.21 13.57 -3.67
N ARG A 197 0.80 13.94 -4.82
CA ARG A 197 0.84 15.36 -5.25
C ARG A 197 -0.55 15.93 -5.53
N LEU A 198 -1.46 15.13 -6.08
CA LEU A 198 -2.84 15.57 -6.31
C LEU A 198 -3.56 15.89 -5.00
N ILE A 199 -3.44 15.02 -3.99
CA ILE A 199 -4.03 15.25 -2.66
C ILE A 199 -3.43 16.49 -2.02
N GLN A 200 -2.11 16.67 -2.06
CA GLN A 200 -1.45 17.87 -1.52
C GLN A 200 -1.92 19.16 -2.20
N LYS A 201 -2.11 19.12 -3.51
CA LYS A 201 -2.62 20.27 -4.27
C LYS A 201 -4.06 20.61 -3.88
N GLN A 202 -4.94 19.61 -3.78
CA GLN A 202 -6.33 19.81 -3.35
C GLN A 202 -6.41 20.41 -1.95
N ALA A 203 -5.62 19.88 -1.00
CA ALA A 203 -5.56 20.44 0.35
C ALA A 203 -5.08 21.91 0.37
N GLN A 204 -4.16 22.29 -0.52
CA GLN A 204 -3.71 23.69 -0.64
C GLN A 204 -4.80 24.61 -1.23
N GLU A 205 -5.56 24.13 -2.21
CA GLU A 205 -6.63 24.87 -2.85
C GLU A 205 -7.82 25.11 -1.89
N GLU A 206 -8.11 24.17 -1.01
CA GLU A 206 -9.16 24.31 0.03
C GLU A 206 -8.79 25.32 1.12
N ILE A 207 -7.51 25.57 1.37
CA ILE A 207 -7.02 26.52 2.39
C ILE A 207 -7.01 27.96 1.87
N ILE A 208 -7.13 28.21 0.55
CA ILE A 208 -7.22 29.58 0.03
C ILE A 208 -8.57 30.16 0.43
N PRO A 209 -8.66 31.06 1.45
CA PRO A 209 -9.93 31.66 1.81
C PRO A 209 -10.43 32.44 0.59
N GLU A 210 -11.75 32.32 0.29
CA GLU A 210 -12.37 33.20 -0.71
C GLU A 210 -11.89 34.64 -0.48
N PRO A 211 -11.44 35.35 -1.51
CA PRO A 211 -10.95 36.70 -1.34
C PRO A 211 -12.04 37.51 -0.62
N PHE A 212 -11.69 37.97 0.57
CA PHE A 212 -12.57 38.77 1.41
C PHE A 212 -13.17 39.88 0.54
N ASN A 213 -14.44 39.77 0.25
CA ASN A 213 -15.13 40.71 -0.64
C ASN A 213 -15.38 42.01 0.14
N VAL A 214 -14.32 42.85 0.22
CA VAL A 214 -14.29 44.15 0.92
C VAL A 214 -15.48 45.02 0.50
N ALA A 215 -16.07 44.82 -0.67
CA ALA A 215 -17.26 45.48 -1.16
C ALA A 215 -18.52 45.13 -0.35
N LYS A 216 -18.65 43.93 0.24
CA LYS A 216 -19.80 43.57 1.09
C LYS A 216 -19.72 44.23 2.46
N ILE A 217 -18.55 44.46 3.01
CA ILE A 217 -18.36 45.09 4.33
C ILE A 217 -18.68 46.61 4.25
N LYS A 218 -18.29 47.29 3.17
CA LYS A 218 -18.60 48.71 2.99
C LYS A 218 -20.10 48.97 2.86
N LYS A 219 -20.86 48.10 2.18
CA LYS A 219 -22.33 48.25 2.08
C LYS A 219 -23.07 48.05 3.41
N SER A 220 -22.60 47.13 4.26
CA SER A 220 -23.21 46.90 5.58
C SER A 220 -22.87 48.00 6.61
N ALA A 221 -21.70 48.65 6.50
CA ALA A 221 -21.31 49.74 7.35
C ALA A 221 -22.05 51.05 7.03
N ILE A 222 -22.31 51.29 5.75
CA ILE A 222 -23.08 52.49 5.32
C ILE A 222 -24.56 52.36 5.71
N ALA A 223 -25.15 51.15 5.68
CA ALA A 223 -26.56 50.93 6.08
C ALA A 223 -26.81 51.09 7.59
N LYS A 224 -25.80 51.06 8.44
CA LYS A 224 -25.91 51.27 9.90
C LYS A 224 -25.65 52.72 10.36
N GLN A 225 -25.24 53.62 9.47
CA GLN A 225 -25.06 55.04 9.78
C GLN A 225 -26.19 55.93 9.29
N GLY A 226 -27.27 55.37 8.70
CA GLY A 226 -28.43 56.08 8.18
C GLY A 226 -29.75 55.68 8.84
N ALA A 227 -29.73 55.22 10.11
CA ALA A 227 -30.92 54.92 10.89
C ALA A 227 -30.88 55.69 12.22
#